data_bc285a30ccb751dd1686cc82beefcccf
#
_entry.id   bc285a30ccb751dd1686cc82beefcccf
#
_cell.length_a   1.000
_cell.length_b   1.000
_cell.length_c   1.000
_cell.angle_alpha   90.00
_cell.angle_beta   90.00
_cell.angle_gamma   90.00
#
_symmetry.space_group_name_H-M   'P 1'
#
loop_
_entity.id
_entity.type
_entity.pdbx_description
1 polymer ?
#
loop_
_entity_poly.entity_id
_entity_poly.type
_entity_poly.pdbx_seq_one_letter_code
_entity_poly.pdbx_strand_id
1 'polypeptide(L)'
;MKLFLVTLNAICLLLASEVSQARHAEILIDAENGNVLHEIDATQSWYPASLTKMMTLYVTFDALVNGEIHLNDTMHASHHAAQQPQSRLGLRTGQSITVEEAILALVTRSANDASVVLSEYLAVTEDNFAIRMTAKAHSMGMYNSYFMNATGLPNDWQVTTARDMALLALKLQQTFPQYYHYFGAHSFNFKGRELFGINRFTATYEGAEGMKTGFTCNSGYNLVSSASQNGRHLIGVVLGGMTSNERYNFMNSQMDHGFDGDYNVISNIGTMPTNSAGLPPHQLDCASRAAHYVEPEVRHHIRHRHHHVAKHTNSKARPKAHHSRR
;
A
#
# COMPACT_ATOMS: atom_id res chain seq x y z
N MET A 1 -48.54 -32.94 -19.35
CA MET A 1 -47.51 -32.15 -20.09
C MET A 1 -47.31 -30.73 -19.58
N LYS A 2 -48.35 -29.95 -19.28
CA LYS A 2 -48.19 -28.57 -18.75
C LYS A 2 -47.60 -28.49 -17.31
N LEU A 3 -47.89 -29.46 -16.47
CA LEU A 3 -47.37 -29.49 -15.07
C LEU A 3 -45.88 -29.82 -15.01
N PHE A 4 -45.35 -30.65 -15.92
CA PHE A 4 -43.93 -30.97 -16.03
C PHE A 4 -43.04 -29.82 -16.51
N LEU A 5 -43.58 -28.93 -17.35
CA LEU A 5 -42.88 -27.73 -17.83
C LEU A 5 -42.74 -26.65 -16.73
N VAL A 6 -43.73 -26.53 -15.84
CA VAL A 6 -43.71 -25.55 -14.75
C VAL A 6 -42.71 -25.97 -13.66
N THR A 7 -42.59 -27.25 -13.37
CA THR A 7 -41.62 -27.78 -12.38
C THR A 7 -40.18 -27.66 -12.92
N LEU A 8 -39.94 -27.86 -14.22
CA LEU A 8 -38.61 -27.74 -14.80
C LEU A 8 -38.12 -26.30 -14.81
N ASN A 9 -39.00 -25.30 -15.08
CA ASN A 9 -38.67 -23.88 -14.99
C ASN A 9 -38.42 -23.43 -13.55
N ALA A 10 -39.13 -23.97 -12.55
CA ALA A 10 -38.88 -23.64 -11.14
C ALA A 10 -37.54 -24.17 -10.63
N ILE A 11 -37.09 -25.36 -11.11
CA ILE A 11 -35.80 -25.93 -10.76
C ILE A 11 -34.64 -25.18 -11.42
N CYS A 12 -34.78 -24.71 -12.65
CA CYS A 12 -33.75 -23.83 -13.28
C CYS A 12 -33.58 -22.47 -12.62
N LEU A 13 -34.66 -21.90 -12.02
CA LEU A 13 -34.56 -20.65 -11.27
C LEU A 13 -33.89 -20.80 -9.88
N LEU A 14 -33.89 -22.00 -9.30
CA LEU A 14 -33.23 -22.28 -8.03
C LEU A 14 -31.73 -22.58 -8.14
N LEU A 15 -31.21 -22.81 -9.35
CA LEU A 15 -29.80 -23.13 -9.59
C LEU A 15 -28.96 -21.89 -10.00
N ALA A 16 -29.58 -20.74 -10.21
CA ALA A 16 -28.90 -19.48 -10.39
C ALA A 16 -28.67 -18.79 -9.02
N SER A 17 -28.03 -19.48 -8.08
CA SER A 17 -27.33 -18.80 -7.00
C SER A 17 -26.14 -18.08 -7.65
N GLU A 18 -26.33 -16.82 -8.01
CA GLU A 18 -25.20 -15.95 -8.31
C GLU A 18 -24.28 -16.02 -7.11
N VAL A 19 -23.10 -16.60 -7.30
CA VAL A 19 -22.02 -16.46 -6.34
C VAL A 19 -21.70 -14.96 -6.36
N SER A 20 -22.28 -14.23 -5.40
CA SER A 20 -21.92 -12.83 -5.18
C SER A 20 -20.44 -12.79 -4.89
N GLN A 21 -19.65 -12.44 -5.89
CA GLN A 21 -18.23 -12.31 -5.73
C GLN A 21 -17.99 -11.05 -4.89
N ALA A 22 -17.29 -11.19 -3.77
CA ALA A 22 -16.98 -10.08 -2.89
C ALA A 22 -16.33 -8.93 -3.68
N ARG A 23 -16.93 -7.76 -3.59
CA ARG A 23 -16.44 -6.56 -4.29
C ARG A 23 -15.21 -5.98 -3.62
N HIS A 24 -15.04 -6.20 -2.33
CA HIS A 24 -13.90 -5.81 -1.50
C HIS A 24 -13.91 -6.65 -0.22
N ALA A 25 -12.79 -6.70 0.48
CA ALA A 25 -12.71 -7.31 1.80
C ALA A 25 -12.15 -6.31 2.79
N GLU A 26 -12.70 -6.31 4.01
CA GLU A 26 -12.30 -5.40 5.09
C GLU A 26 -12.12 -6.15 6.41
N ILE A 27 -11.26 -5.63 7.26
CA ILE A 27 -11.19 -5.97 8.67
C ILE A 27 -10.64 -4.81 9.47
N LEU A 28 -11.20 -4.58 10.66
CA LEU A 28 -10.67 -3.67 11.68
C LEU A 28 -10.46 -4.45 12.97
N ILE A 29 -9.27 -4.32 13.54
CA ILE A 29 -8.93 -4.95 14.82
C ILE A 29 -8.42 -3.93 15.83
N ASP A 30 -8.65 -4.20 17.08
CA ASP A 30 -7.96 -3.59 18.21
C ASP A 30 -6.56 -4.21 18.31
N ALA A 31 -5.52 -3.37 18.20
CA ALA A 31 -4.14 -3.82 18.14
C ALA A 31 -3.56 -4.24 19.51
N GLU A 32 -4.24 -3.93 20.61
CA GLU A 32 -3.78 -4.32 21.96
C GLU A 32 -4.12 -5.78 22.26
N ASN A 33 -5.31 -6.22 21.85
CA ASN A 33 -5.85 -7.52 22.24
C ASN A 33 -6.23 -8.44 21.07
N GLY A 34 -6.19 -7.92 19.82
CA GLY A 34 -6.54 -8.65 18.62
C GLY A 34 -8.04 -8.87 18.41
N ASN A 35 -8.89 -8.15 19.15
CA ASN A 35 -10.33 -8.21 18.97
C ASN A 35 -10.73 -7.62 17.61
N VAL A 36 -11.58 -8.36 16.89
CA VAL A 36 -12.16 -7.94 15.61
C VAL A 36 -13.37 -7.07 15.90
N LEU A 37 -13.35 -5.84 15.40
CA LEU A 37 -14.39 -4.84 15.59
C LEU A 37 -15.31 -4.75 14.38
N HIS A 38 -14.77 -4.98 13.19
CA HIS A 38 -15.50 -4.94 11.92
C HIS A 38 -14.89 -5.91 10.93
N GLU A 39 -15.71 -6.55 10.10
CA GLU A 39 -15.23 -7.36 8.97
C GLU A 39 -16.25 -7.41 7.83
N ILE A 40 -15.74 -7.50 6.60
CA ILE A 40 -16.46 -7.86 5.39
C ILE A 40 -15.56 -8.84 4.63
N ASP A 41 -16.03 -10.07 4.44
CA ASP A 41 -15.32 -11.12 3.67
C ASP A 41 -13.83 -11.26 4.04
N ALA A 42 -13.49 -11.07 5.33
CA ALA A 42 -12.11 -10.96 5.81
C ALA A 42 -11.24 -12.19 5.52
N THR A 43 -11.86 -13.37 5.31
CA THR A 43 -11.18 -14.63 4.96
C THR A 43 -11.21 -14.95 3.48
N GLN A 44 -11.82 -14.10 2.63
CA GLN A 44 -11.80 -14.26 1.17
C GLN A 44 -10.35 -14.15 0.65
N SER A 45 -9.97 -15.08 -0.22
CA SER A 45 -8.68 -15.04 -0.90
C SER A 45 -8.58 -13.81 -1.80
N TRP A 46 -7.43 -13.12 -1.75
CA TRP A 46 -7.17 -11.89 -2.49
C TRP A 46 -5.73 -11.81 -3.00
N TYR A 47 -5.49 -11.02 -4.04
CA TYR A 47 -4.13 -10.69 -4.47
C TYR A 47 -3.56 -9.56 -3.60
N PRO A 48 -2.42 -9.76 -2.91
CA PRO A 48 -1.86 -8.77 -1.99
C PRO A 48 -1.34 -7.51 -2.70
N ALA A 49 -0.92 -7.62 -3.96
CA ALA A 49 -0.15 -6.58 -4.62
C ALA A 49 1.03 -6.13 -3.74
N SER A 50 1.39 -4.84 -3.72
CA SER A 50 2.52 -4.34 -2.92
C SER A 50 2.35 -4.44 -1.39
N LEU A 51 1.22 -4.93 -0.87
CA LEU A 51 1.13 -5.30 0.55
C LEU A 51 2.09 -6.45 0.89
N THR A 52 2.48 -7.26 -0.10
CA THR A 52 3.56 -8.28 -0.01
C THR A 52 4.82 -7.73 0.64
N LYS A 53 5.16 -6.45 0.39
CA LYS A 53 6.34 -5.81 0.97
C LYS A 53 6.30 -5.68 2.49
N MET A 54 5.12 -5.79 3.11
CA MET A 54 5.02 -5.89 4.58
C MET A 54 5.64 -7.22 5.07
N MET A 55 5.45 -8.32 4.32
CA MET A 55 6.10 -9.59 4.65
C MET A 55 7.60 -9.55 4.34
N THR A 56 8.01 -8.88 3.27
CA THR A 56 9.44 -8.60 3.01
C THR A 56 10.08 -7.85 4.18
N LEU A 57 9.42 -6.82 4.69
CA LEU A 57 9.88 -6.06 5.85
C LEU A 57 9.87 -6.90 7.13
N TYR A 58 8.88 -7.78 7.31
CA TYR A 58 8.85 -8.69 8.46
C TYR A 58 10.09 -9.59 8.50
N VAL A 59 10.43 -10.24 7.37
CA VAL A 59 11.63 -11.09 7.25
C VAL A 59 12.91 -10.26 7.41
N THR A 60 12.93 -9.03 6.92
CA THR A 60 14.06 -8.10 7.09
C THR A 60 14.26 -7.72 8.55
N PHE A 61 13.18 -7.37 9.27
CA PHE A 61 13.26 -7.03 10.69
C PHE A 61 13.61 -8.25 11.56
N ASP A 62 13.13 -9.44 11.19
CA ASP A 62 13.51 -10.70 11.83
C ASP A 62 15.04 -10.92 11.72
N ALA A 63 15.60 -10.70 10.53
CA ALA A 63 17.04 -10.81 10.28
C ALA A 63 17.86 -9.75 11.05
N LEU A 64 17.37 -8.52 11.17
CA LEU A 64 17.99 -7.44 11.95
C LEU A 64 18.01 -7.78 13.45
N VAL A 65 16.91 -8.31 14.01
CA VAL A 65 16.84 -8.71 15.43
C VAL A 65 17.75 -9.88 15.72
N ASN A 66 17.88 -10.82 14.79
CA ASN A 66 18.76 -11.98 14.93
C ASN A 66 20.24 -11.67 14.65
N GLY A 67 20.58 -10.43 14.24
CA GLY A 67 21.93 -10.02 13.91
C GLY A 67 22.48 -10.65 12.61
N GLU A 68 21.61 -11.17 11.74
CA GLU A 68 21.99 -11.68 10.41
C GLU A 68 22.46 -10.52 9.51
N ILE A 69 21.86 -9.34 9.69
CA ILE A 69 22.16 -8.10 8.96
C ILE A 69 22.08 -6.89 9.88
N HIS A 70 22.61 -5.74 9.42
CA HIS A 70 22.56 -4.47 10.13
C HIS A 70 21.99 -3.36 9.21
N LEU A 71 21.43 -2.30 9.80
CA LEU A 71 20.81 -1.20 9.04
C LEU A 71 21.77 -0.50 8.08
N ASN A 72 23.05 -0.42 8.44
CA ASN A 72 24.10 0.21 7.65
C ASN A 72 24.83 -0.74 6.68
N ASP A 73 24.45 -2.02 6.65
CA ASP A 73 25.02 -2.94 5.67
C ASP A 73 24.74 -2.46 4.24
N THR A 74 25.77 -2.52 3.40
CA THR A 74 25.69 -2.08 2.02
C THR A 74 25.38 -3.26 1.12
N MET A 75 24.29 -3.16 0.40
CA MET A 75 23.85 -4.12 -0.62
C MET A 75 24.06 -3.56 -2.02
N HIS A 76 24.13 -4.41 -3.02
CA HIS A 76 24.29 -4.02 -4.41
C HIS A 76 23.14 -4.55 -5.27
N ALA A 77 22.56 -3.68 -6.11
CA ALA A 77 21.50 -4.08 -7.00
C ALA A 77 22.03 -5.02 -8.09
N SER A 78 21.42 -6.20 -8.18
CA SER A 78 21.66 -7.14 -9.27
C SER A 78 21.08 -6.62 -10.59
N HIS A 79 21.37 -7.29 -11.69
CA HIS A 79 20.70 -7.02 -12.96
C HIS A 79 19.20 -7.26 -12.87
N HIS A 80 18.77 -8.32 -12.17
CA HIS A 80 17.35 -8.61 -11.93
C HIS A 80 16.66 -7.49 -11.14
N ALA A 81 17.25 -7.03 -10.03
CA ALA A 81 16.73 -5.91 -9.25
C ALA A 81 16.60 -4.62 -10.08
N ALA A 82 17.64 -4.29 -10.86
CA ALA A 82 17.68 -3.08 -11.68
C ALA A 82 16.61 -3.04 -12.80
N GLN A 83 16.14 -4.21 -13.25
CA GLN A 83 15.11 -4.34 -14.30
C GLN A 83 13.66 -4.33 -13.77
N GLN A 84 13.48 -4.26 -12.46
CA GLN A 84 12.13 -4.30 -11.90
C GLN A 84 11.24 -3.17 -12.42
N PRO A 85 9.95 -3.46 -12.72
CA PRO A 85 9.01 -2.45 -13.17
C PRO A 85 8.61 -1.49 -12.04
N GLN A 86 7.93 -0.41 -12.38
CA GLN A 86 7.38 0.56 -11.43
C GLN A 86 6.35 -0.12 -10.46
N SER A 87 6.38 0.36 -9.16
CA SER A 87 7.16 1.47 -8.57
C SER A 87 8.58 1.03 -8.20
N ARG A 88 9.56 1.89 -8.39
CA ARG A 88 10.98 1.60 -8.10
C ARG A 88 11.77 2.87 -7.80
N LEU A 89 12.93 2.75 -7.16
CA LEU A 89 13.91 3.84 -7.02
C LEU A 89 14.63 4.15 -8.33
N GLY A 90 14.77 3.17 -9.22
CA GLY A 90 15.56 3.24 -10.45
C GLY A 90 17.04 2.92 -10.20
N LEU A 91 17.31 1.92 -9.37
CA LEU A 91 18.66 1.41 -9.11
C LEU A 91 19.27 0.86 -10.41
N ARG A 92 20.56 1.13 -10.62
CA ARG A 92 21.36 0.56 -11.70
C ARG A 92 22.07 -0.70 -11.21
N THR A 93 22.32 -1.64 -12.09
CA THR A 93 23.14 -2.81 -11.76
C THR A 93 24.46 -2.40 -11.11
N GLY A 94 24.79 -3.01 -9.98
CA GLY A 94 25.97 -2.70 -9.15
C GLY A 94 25.81 -1.46 -8.26
N GLN A 95 24.72 -0.71 -8.37
CA GLN A 95 24.51 0.46 -7.52
C GLN A 95 24.22 0.02 -6.09
N SER A 96 24.90 0.68 -5.12
CA SER A 96 24.76 0.40 -3.70
C SER A 96 23.53 1.07 -3.10
N ILE A 97 22.96 0.39 -2.09
CA ILE A 97 21.89 0.87 -1.22
C ILE A 97 22.09 0.24 0.16
N THR A 98 21.84 0.94 1.25
CA THR A 98 21.88 0.35 2.59
C THR A 98 20.57 -0.39 2.91
N VAL A 99 20.61 -1.26 3.93
CA VAL A 99 19.41 -1.95 4.42
C VAL A 99 18.34 -0.92 4.86
N GLU A 100 18.74 0.12 5.61
CA GLU A 100 17.83 1.17 6.04
C GLU A 100 17.21 1.96 4.88
N GLU A 101 18.02 2.36 3.89
CA GLU A 101 17.52 3.02 2.69
C GLU A 101 16.51 2.14 1.92
N ALA A 102 16.75 0.82 1.88
CA ALA A 102 15.84 -0.13 1.24
C ALA A 102 14.52 -0.24 2.03
N ILE A 103 14.56 -0.34 3.37
CA ILE A 103 13.36 -0.32 4.23
C ILE A 103 12.52 0.93 3.95
N LEU A 104 13.16 2.11 4.00
CA LEU A 104 12.49 3.38 3.72
C LEU A 104 11.92 3.44 2.31
N ALA A 105 12.64 2.91 1.31
CA ALA A 105 12.16 2.83 -0.06
C ALA A 105 10.94 1.92 -0.23
N LEU A 106 10.89 0.78 0.49
CA LEU A 106 9.73 -0.11 0.47
C LEU A 106 8.49 0.56 1.07
N VAL A 107 8.65 1.24 2.19
CA VAL A 107 7.55 1.90 2.89
C VAL A 107 7.05 3.11 2.11
N THR A 108 7.94 4.05 1.78
CA THR A 108 7.55 5.35 1.20
C THR A 108 7.23 5.26 -0.30
N ARG A 109 8.07 4.57 -1.07
CA ARG A 109 7.99 4.51 -2.54
C ARG A 109 7.44 3.20 -3.08
N SER A 110 7.21 2.21 -2.22
CA SER A 110 6.82 0.86 -2.66
C SER A 110 7.82 0.26 -3.68
N ALA A 111 9.12 0.52 -3.52
CA ALA A 111 10.15 0.27 -4.51
C ALA A 111 10.37 -1.23 -4.74
N ASN A 112 10.10 -1.71 -5.96
CA ASN A 112 10.27 -3.11 -6.35
C ASN A 112 11.76 -3.50 -6.42
N ASP A 113 12.59 -2.65 -7.00
CA ASP A 113 14.04 -2.87 -7.10
C ASP A 113 14.70 -3.01 -5.73
N ALA A 114 14.38 -2.14 -4.78
CA ALA A 114 14.88 -2.23 -3.41
C ALA A 114 14.38 -3.49 -2.68
N SER A 115 13.14 -3.93 -2.96
CA SER A 115 12.58 -5.17 -2.42
C SER A 115 13.35 -6.41 -2.90
N VAL A 116 13.69 -6.46 -4.20
CA VAL A 116 14.49 -7.54 -4.77
C VAL A 116 15.92 -7.52 -4.21
N VAL A 117 16.54 -6.33 -4.06
CA VAL A 117 17.87 -6.22 -3.43
C VAL A 117 17.88 -6.83 -2.03
N LEU A 118 16.88 -6.50 -1.18
CA LEU A 118 16.75 -7.10 0.15
C LEU A 118 16.58 -8.62 0.09
N SER A 119 15.73 -9.09 -0.82
CA SER A 119 15.44 -10.53 -0.96
C SER A 119 16.68 -11.34 -1.38
N GLU A 120 17.42 -10.83 -2.36
CA GLU A 120 18.68 -11.47 -2.82
C GLU A 120 19.77 -11.42 -1.74
N TYR A 121 19.85 -10.34 -0.97
CA TYR A 121 20.81 -10.22 0.13
C TYR A 121 20.53 -11.22 1.26
N LEU A 122 19.24 -11.46 1.58
CA LEU A 122 18.82 -12.32 2.68
C LEU A 122 18.69 -13.81 2.31
N ALA A 123 18.56 -14.14 1.01
CA ALA A 123 18.28 -15.51 0.59
C ALA A 123 18.96 -15.93 -0.73
N VAL A 124 19.91 -15.13 -1.22
CA VAL A 124 20.66 -15.34 -2.47
C VAL A 124 19.80 -15.17 -3.73
N THR A 125 18.55 -15.64 -3.72
CA THR A 125 17.59 -15.45 -4.82
C THR A 125 16.23 -14.99 -4.29
N GLU A 126 15.47 -14.27 -5.13
CA GLU A 126 14.10 -13.85 -4.80
C GLU A 126 13.20 -15.07 -4.55
N ASP A 127 13.36 -16.16 -5.31
CA ASP A 127 12.58 -17.40 -5.15
C ASP A 127 12.80 -18.03 -3.76
N ASN A 128 14.07 -18.16 -3.32
CA ASN A 128 14.37 -18.66 -1.97
C ASN A 128 13.78 -17.74 -0.89
N PHE A 129 13.80 -16.43 -1.12
CA PHE A 129 13.21 -15.48 -0.22
C PHE A 129 11.69 -15.62 -0.13
N ALA A 130 11.01 -15.84 -1.26
CA ALA A 130 9.57 -16.09 -1.31
C ALA A 130 9.18 -17.36 -0.52
N ILE A 131 9.98 -18.41 -0.59
CA ILE A 131 9.82 -19.62 0.24
C ILE A 131 9.97 -19.26 1.74
N ARG A 132 11.00 -18.48 2.10
CA ARG A 132 11.21 -18.00 3.49
C ARG A 132 10.03 -17.15 3.96
N MET A 133 9.50 -16.26 3.13
CA MET A 133 8.31 -15.44 3.42
C MET A 133 7.08 -16.31 3.71
N THR A 134 6.77 -17.28 2.86
CA THR A 134 5.62 -18.17 3.02
C THR A 134 5.75 -19.03 4.28
N ALA A 135 6.92 -19.61 4.52
CA ALA A 135 7.18 -20.39 5.73
C ALA A 135 7.01 -19.56 7.01
N LYS A 136 7.53 -18.33 7.02
CA LYS A 136 7.39 -17.39 8.14
C LYS A 136 5.92 -16.98 8.33
N ALA A 137 5.17 -16.70 7.26
CA ALA A 137 3.76 -16.36 7.32
C ALA A 137 2.94 -17.50 7.96
N HIS A 138 3.14 -18.74 7.51
CA HIS A 138 2.45 -19.91 8.07
C HIS A 138 2.80 -20.12 9.56
N SER A 139 4.06 -19.90 9.96
CA SER A 139 4.47 -19.99 11.37
C SER A 139 3.78 -18.96 12.28
N MET A 140 3.24 -17.88 11.72
CA MET A 140 2.49 -16.85 12.44
C MET A 140 0.96 -17.08 12.41
N GLY A 141 0.48 -18.09 11.69
CA GLY A 141 -0.95 -18.37 11.53
C GLY A 141 -1.61 -17.71 10.32
N MET A 142 -0.82 -17.24 9.35
CA MET A 142 -1.29 -16.73 8.06
C MET A 142 -1.41 -17.87 7.04
N TYR A 143 -2.23 -18.85 7.33
CA TYR A 143 -2.29 -20.11 6.54
C TYR A 143 -2.89 -19.94 5.14
N ASN A 144 -3.53 -18.82 4.86
CA ASN A 144 -4.11 -18.48 3.54
C ASN A 144 -3.24 -17.51 2.73
N SER A 145 -2.00 -17.28 3.18
CA SER A 145 -1.06 -16.40 2.49
C SER A 145 0.10 -17.18 1.90
N TYR A 146 0.32 -16.97 0.59
CA TYR A 146 1.42 -17.54 -0.17
C TYR A 146 2.13 -16.44 -0.94
N PHE A 147 3.45 -16.36 -0.79
CA PHE A 147 4.29 -15.37 -1.43
C PHE A 147 5.15 -16.02 -2.51
N MET A 148 5.15 -15.44 -3.71
CA MET A 148 5.87 -15.95 -4.88
C MET A 148 7.00 -15.02 -5.31
N ASN A 149 7.04 -13.80 -4.77
CA ASN A 149 8.11 -12.82 -4.96
C ASN A 149 8.13 -11.84 -3.79
N ALA A 150 9.17 -11.01 -3.71
CA ALA A 150 9.35 -10.03 -2.65
C ALA A 150 8.58 -8.72 -2.88
N THR A 151 8.02 -8.53 -4.06
CA THR A 151 7.53 -7.24 -4.56
C THR A 151 6.02 -7.07 -4.51
N GLY A 152 5.27 -8.17 -4.68
CA GLY A 152 3.82 -8.15 -4.90
C GLY A 152 3.45 -7.95 -6.37
N LEU A 153 4.38 -8.12 -7.29
CA LEU A 153 4.09 -8.18 -8.72
C LEU A 153 3.17 -9.38 -9.04
N PRO A 154 2.36 -9.30 -10.09
CA PRO A 154 1.36 -10.32 -10.39
C PRO A 154 1.93 -11.74 -10.49
N ASN A 155 1.31 -12.65 -9.77
CA ASN A 155 1.50 -14.08 -9.84
C ASN A 155 0.21 -14.73 -9.32
N ASP A 156 -0.35 -15.68 -10.06
CA ASP A 156 -1.66 -16.29 -9.75
C ASP A 156 -1.65 -17.09 -8.44
N TRP A 157 -0.49 -17.55 -8.00
CA TRP A 157 -0.32 -18.29 -6.74
C TRP A 157 0.00 -17.38 -5.54
N GLN A 158 0.23 -16.09 -5.78
CA GLN A 158 0.48 -15.12 -4.72
C GLN A 158 -0.81 -14.57 -4.16
N VAL A 159 -1.25 -15.10 -3.04
CA VAL A 159 -2.53 -14.79 -2.42
C VAL A 159 -2.39 -14.48 -0.94
N THR A 160 -3.40 -13.80 -0.40
CA THR A 160 -3.56 -13.46 1.02
C THR A 160 -5.04 -13.30 1.36
N THR A 161 -5.36 -12.90 2.59
CA THR A 161 -6.69 -12.49 3.04
C THR A 161 -6.60 -11.19 3.86
N ALA A 162 -7.72 -10.48 4.04
CA ALA A 162 -7.71 -9.30 4.93
C ALA A 162 -7.37 -9.70 6.37
N ARG A 163 -7.86 -10.85 6.83
CA ARG A 163 -7.49 -11.43 8.13
C ARG A 163 -5.99 -11.64 8.26
N ASP A 164 -5.35 -12.28 7.28
CA ASP A 164 -3.91 -12.58 7.35
C ASP A 164 -3.06 -11.29 7.30
N MET A 165 -3.48 -10.29 6.50
CA MET A 165 -2.79 -9.00 6.46
C MET A 165 -2.94 -8.20 7.76
N ALA A 166 -4.09 -8.28 8.44
CA ALA A 166 -4.27 -7.69 9.77
C ALA A 166 -3.39 -8.39 10.81
N LEU A 167 -3.30 -9.72 10.75
CA LEU A 167 -2.41 -10.50 11.61
C LEU A 167 -0.93 -10.14 11.37
N LEU A 168 -0.51 -9.96 10.11
CA LEU A 168 0.84 -9.53 9.77
C LEU A 168 1.14 -8.14 10.35
N ALA A 169 0.20 -7.19 10.21
CA ALA A 169 0.36 -5.85 10.77
C ALA A 169 0.49 -5.87 12.29
N LEU A 170 -0.35 -6.64 12.97
CA LEU A 170 -0.29 -6.84 14.42
C LEU A 170 1.04 -7.47 14.85
N LYS A 171 1.52 -8.49 14.12
CA LYS A 171 2.81 -9.13 14.41
C LYS A 171 4.01 -8.21 14.14
N LEU A 172 3.96 -7.35 13.13
CA LEU A 172 4.99 -6.33 12.88
C LEU A 172 5.10 -5.38 14.07
N GLN A 173 3.99 -4.91 14.60
CA GLN A 173 3.96 -4.03 15.77
C GLN A 173 4.45 -4.74 17.03
N GLN A 174 3.96 -5.93 17.32
CA GLN A 174 4.25 -6.65 18.57
C GLN A 174 5.67 -7.20 18.61
N THR A 175 6.19 -7.69 17.47
CA THR A 175 7.49 -8.37 17.41
C THR A 175 8.64 -7.40 17.20
N PHE A 176 8.41 -6.30 16.48
CA PHE A 176 9.45 -5.36 16.08
C PHE A 176 9.11 -3.90 16.44
N PRO A 177 8.75 -3.59 17.70
CA PRO A 177 8.36 -2.23 18.10
C PRO A 177 9.46 -1.21 17.80
N GLN A 178 10.76 -1.60 17.86
CA GLN A 178 11.90 -0.76 17.56
C GLN A 178 12.00 -0.36 16.08
N TYR A 179 11.40 -1.12 15.14
CA TYR A 179 11.40 -0.86 13.72
C TYR A 179 10.02 -0.41 13.19
N TYR A 180 8.99 -0.47 14.03
CA TYR A 180 7.62 -0.16 13.61
C TYR A 180 7.46 1.28 13.12
N HIS A 181 8.23 2.20 13.69
CA HIS A 181 8.22 3.62 13.31
C HIS A 181 8.54 3.88 11.82
N TYR A 182 9.23 2.96 11.12
CA TYR A 182 9.50 3.10 9.70
C TYR A 182 8.23 3.18 8.86
N PHE A 183 7.14 2.50 9.27
CA PHE A 183 5.88 2.55 8.54
C PHE A 183 5.24 3.93 8.50
N GLY A 184 5.53 4.79 9.47
CA GLY A 184 5.10 6.18 9.54
C GLY A 184 5.95 7.16 8.72
N ALA A 185 6.99 6.71 8.03
CA ALA A 185 7.86 7.59 7.28
C ALA A 185 7.14 8.31 6.14
N HIS A 186 7.17 9.66 6.17
CA HIS A 186 6.56 10.51 5.14
C HIS A 186 7.48 10.76 3.94
N SER A 187 8.79 10.76 4.18
CA SER A 187 9.82 10.93 3.16
C SER A 187 11.13 10.33 3.64
N PHE A 188 12.08 10.19 2.73
CA PHE A 188 13.48 9.91 3.08
C PHE A 188 14.43 10.51 2.05
N ASN A 189 15.67 10.76 2.46
CA ASN A 189 16.70 11.23 1.55
C ASN A 189 17.41 10.04 0.91
N PHE A 190 17.39 9.98 -0.41
CA PHE A 190 18.13 8.99 -1.16
C PHE A 190 19.10 9.69 -2.12
N LYS A 191 20.40 9.57 -1.85
CA LYS A 191 21.49 10.17 -2.66
C LYS A 191 21.31 11.67 -2.91
N GLY A 192 20.98 12.40 -1.85
CA GLY A 192 20.79 13.85 -1.88
C GLY A 192 19.44 14.31 -2.45
N ARG A 193 18.50 13.39 -2.74
CA ARG A 193 17.15 13.71 -3.18
C ARG A 193 16.14 13.29 -2.12
N GLU A 194 15.29 14.21 -1.72
CA GLU A 194 14.14 13.87 -0.89
C GLU A 194 13.05 13.19 -1.71
N LEU A 195 12.62 12.01 -1.26
CA LEU A 195 11.58 11.20 -1.88
C LEU A 195 10.39 11.09 -0.94
N PHE A 196 9.23 11.62 -1.36
CA PHE A 196 8.02 11.65 -0.57
C PHE A 196 7.23 10.35 -0.67
N GLY A 197 6.56 9.98 0.43
CA GLY A 197 5.70 8.82 0.52
C GLY A 197 4.45 8.93 -0.35
N ILE A 198 3.95 7.78 -0.80
CA ILE A 198 2.76 7.68 -1.66
C ILE A 198 1.49 7.31 -0.88
N ASN A 199 1.62 7.00 0.41
CA ASN A 199 0.48 6.64 1.26
C ASN A 199 -0.20 7.89 1.81
N ARG A 200 -1.37 8.23 1.24
CA ARG A 200 -2.15 9.40 1.68
C ARG A 200 -2.67 9.25 3.12
N PHE A 201 -3.05 8.02 3.55
CA PHE A 201 -3.55 7.80 4.90
C PHE A 201 -2.52 8.24 5.95
N THR A 202 -1.27 7.78 5.81
CA THR A 202 -0.18 8.16 6.71
C THR A 202 0.02 9.69 6.78
N ALA A 203 -0.23 10.40 5.66
CA ALA A 203 -0.01 11.84 5.58
C ALA A 203 -1.19 12.67 6.12
N THR A 204 -2.42 12.13 6.20
CA THR A 204 -3.61 12.96 6.39
C THR A 204 -4.56 12.48 7.50
N TYR A 205 -4.49 11.21 7.92
CA TYR A 205 -5.37 10.70 8.97
C TYR A 205 -4.77 10.99 10.35
N GLU A 206 -5.60 11.47 11.28
CA GLU A 206 -5.18 11.82 12.64
C GLU A 206 -4.70 10.57 13.39
N GLY A 207 -3.53 10.65 13.99
CA GLY A 207 -2.92 9.52 14.71
C GLY A 207 -2.38 8.41 13.82
N ALA A 208 -2.31 8.60 12.49
CA ALA A 208 -1.80 7.57 11.57
C ALA A 208 -0.34 7.20 11.85
N GLU A 209 -0.07 5.89 11.91
CA GLU A 209 1.28 5.32 12.12
C GLU A 209 1.79 4.56 10.89
N GLY A 210 0.98 4.42 9.86
CA GLY A 210 1.33 3.74 8.61
C GLY A 210 0.10 3.09 7.98
N MET A 211 0.20 2.05 7.17
CA MET A 211 1.38 1.24 6.90
C MET A 211 1.70 1.17 5.40
N LYS A 212 0.87 0.43 4.62
CA LYS A 212 1.23 0.09 3.24
C LYS A 212 0.05 0.09 2.29
N THR A 213 0.27 0.63 1.08
CA THR A 213 -0.66 0.56 -0.05
C THR A 213 -0.25 -0.53 -1.04
N GLY A 214 -1.23 -1.07 -1.77
CA GLY A 214 -1.01 -1.99 -2.88
C GLY A 214 -1.97 -1.69 -4.03
N PHE A 215 -1.54 -2.00 -5.26
CA PHE A 215 -2.39 -1.95 -6.44
C PHE A 215 -1.83 -2.84 -7.54
N THR A 216 -2.69 -3.66 -8.10
CA THR A 216 -2.59 -4.27 -9.44
C THR A 216 -3.98 -4.32 -10.05
N CYS A 217 -4.08 -4.56 -11.35
CA CYS A 217 -5.39 -4.69 -11.99
C CYS A 217 -6.22 -5.82 -11.37
N ASN A 218 -5.59 -6.94 -11.07
CA ASN A 218 -6.28 -8.09 -10.48
C ASN A 218 -6.68 -7.85 -9.02
N SER A 219 -5.86 -7.14 -8.25
CA SER A 219 -6.16 -6.88 -6.82
C SER A 219 -7.13 -5.73 -6.59
N GLY A 220 -7.24 -4.76 -7.50
CA GLY A 220 -7.77 -3.45 -7.14
C GLY A 220 -6.86 -2.69 -6.19
N TYR A 221 -7.39 -1.68 -5.52
CA TYR A 221 -6.65 -0.82 -4.58
C TYR A 221 -6.71 -1.38 -3.16
N ASN A 222 -5.56 -1.77 -2.63
CA ASN A 222 -5.38 -2.34 -1.29
C ASN A 222 -4.75 -1.34 -0.33
N LEU A 223 -5.05 -1.47 0.97
CA LEU A 223 -4.48 -0.65 2.03
C LEU A 223 -4.46 -1.44 3.35
N VAL A 224 -3.33 -1.41 4.03
CA VAL A 224 -3.23 -1.72 5.46
C VAL A 224 -2.82 -0.44 6.17
N SER A 225 -3.53 -0.10 7.23
CA SER A 225 -3.24 1.10 8.02
C SER A 225 -3.30 0.80 9.51
N SER A 226 -2.56 1.59 10.28
CA SER A 226 -2.71 1.67 11.72
C SER A 226 -2.79 3.12 12.16
N ALA A 227 -3.51 3.35 13.25
CA ALA A 227 -3.63 4.64 13.87
C ALA A 227 -3.82 4.50 15.38
N SER A 228 -3.43 5.54 16.12
CA SER A 228 -3.57 5.61 17.57
C SER A 228 -4.26 6.92 17.95
N GLN A 229 -5.38 6.83 18.67
CA GLN A 229 -6.13 7.97 19.18
C GLN A 229 -6.67 7.67 20.57
N ASN A 230 -6.57 8.64 21.48
CA ASN A 230 -7.12 8.58 22.83
C ASN A 230 -6.75 7.29 23.61
N GLY A 231 -5.53 6.78 23.41
CA GLY A 231 -5.03 5.56 24.05
C GLY A 231 -5.57 4.26 23.43
N ARG A 232 -6.32 4.31 22.34
CA ARG A 232 -6.71 3.14 21.55
C ARG A 232 -5.81 3.02 20.33
N HIS A 233 -5.47 1.81 19.96
CA HIS A 233 -4.66 1.53 18.80
C HIS A 233 -5.38 0.55 17.87
N LEU A 234 -5.66 0.96 16.64
CA LEU A 234 -6.42 0.19 15.67
C LEU A 234 -5.58 -0.16 14.45
N ILE A 235 -5.82 -1.33 13.88
CA ILE A 235 -5.27 -1.79 12.61
C ILE A 235 -6.43 -2.10 11.67
N GLY A 236 -6.45 -1.49 10.49
CA GLY A 236 -7.43 -1.73 9.45
C GLY A 236 -6.81 -2.28 8.17
N VAL A 237 -7.57 -3.12 7.48
CA VAL A 237 -7.24 -3.64 6.15
C VAL A 237 -8.42 -3.40 5.22
N VAL A 238 -8.11 -2.94 4.00
CA VAL A 238 -9.05 -2.85 2.87
C VAL A 238 -8.39 -3.51 1.67
N LEU A 239 -9.04 -4.49 1.07
CA LEU A 239 -8.62 -5.15 -0.17
C LEU A 239 -9.67 -4.93 -1.25
N GLY A 240 -9.25 -4.55 -2.45
CA GLY A 240 -10.12 -4.56 -3.62
C GLY A 240 -10.89 -3.28 -3.93
N GLY A 241 -10.54 -2.14 -3.37
CA GLY A 241 -11.17 -0.88 -3.78
C GLY A 241 -11.10 -0.66 -5.30
N MET A 242 -12.18 -0.17 -5.89
CA MET A 242 -12.26 0.07 -7.34
C MET A 242 -11.49 1.33 -7.76
N THR A 243 -11.24 2.23 -6.82
CA THR A 243 -10.45 3.45 -7.02
C THR A 243 -9.55 3.71 -5.82
N SER A 244 -8.51 4.53 -6.02
CA SER A 244 -7.65 4.98 -4.92
C SER A 244 -8.46 5.72 -3.85
N ASN A 245 -9.44 6.53 -4.23
CA ASN A 245 -10.28 7.25 -3.26
C ASN A 245 -11.18 6.31 -2.48
N GLU A 246 -11.78 5.33 -3.12
CA GLU A 246 -12.68 4.36 -2.47
C GLU A 246 -11.96 3.60 -1.35
N ARG A 247 -10.73 3.08 -1.59
CA ARG A 247 -9.96 2.41 -0.54
C ARG A 247 -9.67 3.30 0.68
N TYR A 248 -9.40 4.61 0.46
CA TYR A 248 -9.21 5.54 1.58
C TYR A 248 -10.51 5.87 2.28
N ASN A 249 -11.63 5.97 1.55
CA ASN A 249 -12.95 6.20 2.15
C ASN A 249 -13.35 5.01 3.04
N PHE A 250 -13.17 3.78 2.58
CA PHE A 250 -13.43 2.58 3.40
C PHE A 250 -12.53 2.57 4.64
N MET A 251 -11.23 2.82 4.47
CA MET A 251 -10.29 2.85 5.59
C MET A 251 -10.65 3.93 6.61
N ASN A 252 -10.90 5.15 6.18
CA ASN A 252 -11.25 6.24 7.08
C ASN A 252 -12.56 5.93 7.82
N SER A 253 -13.59 5.46 7.09
CA SER A 253 -14.88 5.12 7.69
C SER A 253 -14.76 4.06 8.79
N GLN A 254 -14.05 2.94 8.52
CA GLN A 254 -13.92 1.91 9.54
C GLN A 254 -13.06 2.37 10.73
N MET A 255 -12.04 3.21 10.51
CA MET A 255 -11.22 3.77 11.59
C MET A 255 -12.03 4.76 12.45
N ASP A 256 -12.78 5.67 11.82
CA ASP A 256 -13.61 6.65 12.53
C ASP A 256 -14.64 5.94 13.43
N HIS A 257 -15.43 5.01 12.89
CA HIS A 257 -16.36 4.19 13.68
C HIS A 257 -15.68 3.36 14.76
N GLY A 258 -14.46 2.87 14.48
CA GLY A 258 -13.67 2.14 15.48
C GLY A 258 -13.26 3.03 16.65
N PHE A 259 -12.75 4.23 16.40
CA PHE A 259 -12.35 5.18 17.45
C PHE A 259 -13.55 5.77 18.20
N ASP A 260 -14.68 6.02 17.53
CA ASP A 260 -15.93 6.49 18.14
C ASP A 260 -16.59 5.43 19.03
N GLY A 261 -16.15 4.15 18.89
CA GLY A 261 -16.70 3.05 19.69
C GLY A 261 -18.02 2.50 19.17
N ASP A 262 -18.35 2.74 17.90
CA ASP A 262 -19.60 2.30 17.27
C ASP A 262 -19.63 0.79 17.02
N TYR A 263 -18.46 0.13 17.00
CA TYR A 263 -18.35 -1.30 16.79
C TYR A 263 -18.28 -2.11 18.07
N ASN A 264 -19.03 -3.21 18.11
CA ASN A 264 -18.90 -4.24 19.15
C ASN A 264 -17.82 -5.26 18.73
N VAL A 265 -17.24 -5.94 19.72
CA VAL A 265 -16.33 -7.06 19.44
C VAL A 265 -17.13 -8.22 18.81
N ILE A 266 -16.73 -8.61 17.61
CA ILE A 266 -17.36 -9.70 16.83
C ILE A 266 -16.67 -11.04 17.15
N SER A 267 -15.34 -11.03 17.19
CA SER A 267 -14.49 -12.22 17.38
C SER A 267 -13.08 -11.78 17.80
N ASN A 268 -12.12 -12.69 17.74
CA ASN A 268 -10.70 -12.36 17.92
C ASN A 268 -9.90 -12.93 16.74
N ILE A 269 -8.93 -12.17 16.23
CA ILE A 269 -8.15 -12.54 15.05
C ILE A 269 -7.44 -13.89 15.18
N GLY A 270 -7.05 -14.26 16.41
CA GLY A 270 -6.41 -15.54 16.72
C GLY A 270 -7.37 -16.75 16.60
N THR A 271 -8.69 -16.53 16.72
CA THR A 271 -9.72 -17.58 16.66
C THR A 271 -10.56 -17.53 15.40
N MET A 272 -10.37 -16.51 14.53
CA MET A 272 -11.07 -16.47 13.24
C MET A 272 -10.76 -17.69 12.37
N PRO A 273 -11.74 -18.16 11.57
CA PRO A 273 -11.50 -19.23 10.60
C PRO A 273 -10.31 -18.89 9.68
N THR A 274 -9.53 -19.91 9.36
CA THR A 274 -8.38 -19.80 8.47
C THR A 274 -8.66 -20.35 7.07
N ASN A 275 -9.87 -20.82 6.81
CA ASN A 275 -10.25 -21.32 5.50
C ASN A 275 -10.56 -20.15 4.57
N SER A 276 -9.79 -20.05 3.50
CA SER A 276 -10.04 -19.10 2.42
C SER A 276 -11.34 -19.45 1.69
N ALA A 277 -12.17 -18.44 1.46
CA ALA A 277 -13.40 -18.57 0.69
C ALA A 277 -13.12 -18.31 -0.81
N GLY A 278 -12.95 -19.39 -1.59
CA GLY A 278 -12.86 -19.33 -3.05
C GLY A 278 -11.53 -18.81 -3.62
N LEU A 279 -11.53 -18.52 -4.93
CA LEU A 279 -10.40 -17.95 -5.65
C LEU A 279 -10.40 -16.41 -5.51
N PRO A 280 -9.20 -15.77 -5.65
CA PRO A 280 -9.14 -14.32 -5.67
C PRO A 280 -9.99 -13.75 -6.81
N PRO A 281 -10.80 -12.70 -6.56
CA PRO A 281 -11.53 -12.03 -7.63
C PRO A 281 -10.59 -11.22 -8.52
N HIS A 282 -10.93 -11.10 -9.82
CA HIS A 282 -10.29 -10.17 -10.73
C HIS A 282 -11.01 -8.83 -10.67
N GLN A 283 -10.45 -7.84 -9.96
CA GLN A 283 -11.16 -6.61 -9.64
C GLN A 283 -11.30 -5.63 -10.79
N LEU A 284 -10.23 -5.44 -11.57
CA LEU A 284 -10.22 -4.43 -12.62
C LEU A 284 -9.72 -5.00 -13.94
N ASP A 285 -10.48 -4.79 -14.99
CA ASP A 285 -9.99 -4.95 -16.37
C ASP A 285 -9.26 -3.67 -16.81
N CYS A 286 -7.96 -3.62 -16.57
CA CYS A 286 -7.14 -2.47 -16.99
C CYS A 286 -6.93 -2.42 -18.51
N ALA A 287 -7.12 -3.50 -19.24
CA ALA A 287 -6.99 -3.48 -20.69
C ALA A 287 -8.13 -2.68 -21.32
N SER A 288 -9.36 -2.86 -20.83
CA SER A 288 -10.51 -2.06 -21.27
C SER A 288 -10.40 -0.59 -20.85
N ARG A 289 -9.83 -0.30 -19.67
CA ARG A 289 -9.62 1.08 -19.19
C ARG A 289 -8.50 1.80 -19.93
N ALA A 290 -7.42 1.12 -20.31
CA ALA A 290 -6.35 1.72 -21.12
C ALA A 290 -6.86 2.19 -22.50
N ALA A 291 -7.85 1.51 -23.06
CA ALA A 291 -8.50 1.91 -24.32
C ALA A 291 -9.38 3.18 -24.18
N HIS A 292 -9.78 3.54 -22.95
CA HIS A 292 -10.59 4.74 -22.64
C HIS A 292 -9.82 5.82 -21.88
N TYR A 293 -8.59 5.54 -21.47
CA TYR A 293 -7.73 6.52 -20.81
C TYR A 293 -7.05 7.38 -21.87
N VAL A 294 -7.75 8.41 -22.33
CA VAL A 294 -7.12 9.58 -22.94
C VAL A 294 -6.48 10.34 -21.77
N GLU A 295 -5.16 10.33 -21.73
CA GLU A 295 -4.38 11.07 -20.74
C GLU A 295 -4.89 12.53 -20.74
N PRO A 296 -5.41 13.06 -19.60
CA PRO A 296 -5.79 14.46 -19.58
C PRO A 296 -4.52 15.24 -19.85
N GLU A 297 -4.49 16.01 -20.95
CA GLU A 297 -3.42 16.95 -21.24
C GLU A 297 -3.16 17.73 -19.95
N VAL A 298 -1.98 17.56 -19.39
CA VAL A 298 -1.48 18.41 -18.30
C VAL A 298 -1.28 19.79 -18.91
N ARG A 299 -2.36 20.56 -18.97
CA ARG A 299 -2.27 22.00 -19.29
C ARG A 299 -1.48 22.62 -18.15
N HIS A 300 -0.18 22.78 -18.38
CA HIS A 300 0.64 23.67 -17.59
C HIS A 300 0.01 25.07 -17.72
N HIS A 301 -0.82 25.44 -16.74
CA HIS A 301 -1.17 26.82 -16.52
C HIS A 301 0.10 27.52 -16.06
N ILE A 302 0.94 27.92 -17.03
CA ILE A 302 1.95 28.94 -16.81
C ILE A 302 1.16 30.20 -16.45
N ARG A 303 0.98 30.43 -15.16
CA ARG A 303 0.54 31.75 -14.66
C ARG A 303 1.64 32.73 -15.03
N HIS A 304 1.51 33.37 -16.19
CA HIS A 304 2.23 34.60 -16.47
C HIS A 304 1.83 35.63 -15.40
N ARG A 305 2.67 35.79 -14.40
CA ARG A 305 2.64 36.97 -13.54
C ARG A 305 2.93 38.17 -14.46
N HIS A 306 1.89 38.85 -14.89
CA HIS A 306 2.05 40.18 -15.45
C HIS A 306 2.61 41.09 -14.35
N HIS A 307 3.90 41.36 -14.40
CA HIS A 307 4.49 42.49 -13.71
C HIS A 307 3.91 43.73 -14.38
N HIS A 308 2.96 44.42 -13.69
CA HIS A 308 2.63 45.78 -13.99
C HIS A 308 3.87 46.65 -13.73
N VAL A 309 4.63 46.88 -14.79
CA VAL A 309 5.62 47.99 -14.79
C VAL A 309 4.80 49.26 -14.89
N ALA A 310 4.71 50.01 -13.79
CA ALA A 310 4.16 51.34 -13.78
C ALA A 310 4.99 52.22 -14.71
N LYS A 311 4.40 52.66 -15.83
CA LYS A 311 4.96 53.67 -16.69
C LYS A 311 4.94 55.00 -15.94
N HIS A 312 6.07 55.44 -15.40
CA HIS A 312 6.28 56.83 -15.03
C HIS A 312 6.32 57.67 -16.32
N THR A 313 5.26 58.44 -16.53
CA THR A 313 5.23 59.50 -17.54
C THR A 313 6.11 60.64 -17.08
N ASN A 314 7.28 60.76 -17.68
CA ASN A 314 8.14 61.95 -17.54
C ASN A 314 7.53 63.10 -18.35
N SER A 315 6.89 64.04 -17.67
CA SER A 315 6.53 65.31 -18.28
C SER A 315 7.82 66.21 -18.40
N LYS A 316 8.17 66.52 -19.64
CA LYS A 316 9.23 67.43 -20.00
C LYS A 316 8.84 68.81 -19.51
N ALA A 317 9.55 69.36 -18.52
CA ALA A 317 9.63 70.82 -18.26
C ALA A 317 10.90 71.39 -18.90
N ARG A 318 10.70 72.37 -19.75
CA ARG A 318 11.74 73.17 -20.43
C ARG A 318 12.56 74.01 -19.45
N PRO A 319 13.89 74.20 -19.61
CA PRO A 319 14.65 75.11 -18.80
C PRO A 319 14.52 76.53 -19.33
N LYS A 320 14.18 77.47 -18.45
CA LYS A 320 14.35 78.89 -18.68
C LYS A 320 15.79 79.27 -18.31
N ALA A 321 16.46 79.91 -19.27
CA ALA A 321 17.71 80.55 -19.07
C ALA A 321 17.52 81.83 -18.21
N HIS A 322 18.40 82.01 -17.23
CA HIS A 322 18.67 83.37 -16.71
C HIS A 322 20.17 83.55 -16.49
N HIS A 323 20.65 84.60 -17.19
CA HIS A 323 21.94 85.29 -17.04
C HIS A 323 22.08 85.82 -15.60
N SER A 324 23.26 85.87 -15.06
CA SER A 324 24.02 87.04 -14.69
C SER A 324 25.08 86.74 -13.62
N ARG A 325 26.34 87.06 -14.01
CA ARG A 325 27.33 87.90 -13.38
C ARG A 325 27.46 87.83 -11.82
N ARG A 326 28.51 87.36 -11.33
CA ARG A 326 29.88 87.97 -11.03
C ARG A 326 30.76 86.81 -10.52
#